data_4180d7f18f7638d8ae542d0176bbd2d6
#
_entry.id   4180d7f18f7638d8ae542d0176bbd2d6
#
_cell.length_a   1.000
_cell.length_b   1.000
_cell.length_c   1.000
_cell.angle_alpha   90.00
_cell.angle_beta   90.00
_cell.angle_gamma   90.00
#
_symmetry.space_group_name_H-M   'P 1'
#
loop_
_entity.id
_entity.type
_entity.pdbx_description
1 polymer ?
#
loop_
_entity_poly.entity_id
_entity_poly.type
_entity_poly.pdbx_seq_one_letter_code
_entity_poly.pdbx_strand_id
1 'polypeptide(L)'
;MDICITPKKLYGNINAIPSKSQAHRMLICAAFSDQPTTLICPETNRDIEATANCLTALGAGITWLSNGYRVKPIEEVPFRASLPCQDSGSTLRFLLPIAGALGVDTVFQMTGRLPQRPLTPLWEEMERMGCTLTRPTADTIRCTGRLRSGEYAINGTVSSQFITGLLFALSLLPGQSRLQVLGKLESAPYVSMTLAAMERFGISCNDYCFPGNGRFHSPGTVTVEGDWSNAAFFLAAQALGSPIQVGNLNPDSPQGDRVCARLLPELKDNLTISAADIPDLVPILAVTAAANQGAVFTDIGRLRLKESDRVASVMDMLRALGGQAEANDTTLTVYGTGLHGGTVDSRNDHRIAMSAAIAATVCDSPVTILGAQCVEKSYPKFFTDYTSLGGQYEQYLR
;
A
#
# COMPACT_ATOMS: atom_id res chain seq x y z
N MET A 1 16.49 -5.76 -13.51
CA MET A 1 15.80 -6.70 -14.43
C MET A 1 14.95 -5.87 -15.38
N ASP A 2 15.24 -5.99 -16.67
CA ASP A 2 14.43 -5.39 -17.71
C ASP A 2 13.71 -6.52 -18.46
N ILE A 3 12.49 -6.28 -18.90
CA ILE A 3 11.69 -7.27 -19.62
C ILE A 3 11.08 -6.67 -20.88
N CYS A 4 10.88 -7.48 -21.90
CA CYS A 4 10.16 -7.11 -23.12
C CYS A 4 8.95 -8.03 -23.25
N ILE A 5 7.77 -7.46 -23.25
CA ILE A 5 6.49 -8.19 -23.30
C ILE A 5 5.99 -8.20 -24.75
N THR A 6 5.67 -9.39 -25.26
CA THR A 6 5.00 -9.54 -26.54
C THR A 6 3.49 -9.26 -26.38
N PRO A 7 2.90 -8.39 -27.21
CA PRO A 7 1.47 -8.08 -27.16
C PRO A 7 0.61 -9.33 -27.32
N LYS A 8 -0.25 -9.57 -26.33
CA LYS A 8 -1.14 -10.74 -26.35
C LYS A 8 -2.26 -10.60 -25.32
N LYS A 9 -3.46 -11.06 -25.64
CA LYS A 9 -4.54 -11.22 -24.65
C LYS A 9 -4.21 -12.34 -23.67
N LEU A 10 -4.65 -12.16 -22.43
CA LEU A 10 -4.53 -13.14 -21.36
C LEU A 10 -5.79 -14.02 -21.29
N TYR A 11 -5.65 -15.27 -20.81
CA TYR A 11 -6.72 -16.26 -20.77
C TYR A 11 -6.69 -17.07 -19.48
N GLY A 12 -7.86 -17.40 -18.92
CA GLY A 12 -7.96 -18.33 -17.78
C GLY A 12 -8.39 -17.69 -16.49
N ASN A 13 -8.06 -18.34 -15.38
CA ASN A 13 -8.49 -17.94 -14.04
C ASN A 13 -7.29 -17.65 -13.16
N ILE A 14 -7.42 -16.63 -12.32
CA ILE A 14 -6.41 -16.26 -11.31
C ILE A 14 -7.09 -15.87 -10.02
N ASN A 15 -6.48 -16.20 -8.90
CA ASN A 15 -6.92 -15.71 -7.58
C ASN A 15 -6.11 -14.47 -7.18
N ALA A 16 -6.79 -13.50 -6.60
CA ALA A 16 -6.13 -12.34 -6.00
C ALA A 16 -5.19 -12.80 -4.87
N ILE A 17 -3.99 -12.23 -4.84
CA ILE A 17 -3.03 -12.43 -3.76
C ILE A 17 -3.54 -11.77 -2.46
N PRO A 18 -3.01 -12.14 -1.27
CA PRO A 18 -3.41 -11.51 -0.02
C PRO A 18 -3.16 -10.00 0.00
N SER A 19 -4.10 -9.25 0.58
CA SER A 19 -4.00 -7.79 0.70
C SER A 19 -2.84 -7.38 1.59
N LYS A 20 -1.84 -6.76 0.97
CA LYS A 20 -0.71 -6.16 1.68
C LYS A 20 -1.19 -5.19 2.77
N SER A 21 -2.10 -4.30 2.43
CA SER A 21 -2.62 -3.28 3.34
C SER A 21 -3.36 -3.87 4.55
N GLN A 22 -4.03 -5.00 4.38
CA GLN A 22 -4.68 -5.71 5.47
C GLN A 22 -3.68 -6.52 6.29
N ALA A 23 -2.71 -7.19 5.64
CA ALA A 23 -1.69 -8.00 6.30
C ALA A 23 -0.85 -7.19 7.30
N HIS A 24 -0.39 -5.99 6.93
CA HIS A 24 0.30 -5.09 7.87
C HIS A 24 -0.49 -4.86 9.16
N ARG A 25 -1.78 -4.56 9.02
CA ARG A 25 -2.66 -4.24 10.14
C ARG A 25 -2.89 -5.44 11.04
N MET A 26 -3.14 -6.60 10.44
CA MET A 26 -3.36 -7.84 11.19
C MET A 26 -2.10 -8.33 11.90
N LEU A 27 -0.90 -8.19 11.29
CA LEU A 27 0.37 -8.48 11.94
C LEU A 27 0.59 -7.60 13.17
N ILE A 28 0.30 -6.29 13.05
CA ILE A 28 0.41 -5.35 14.17
C ILE A 28 -0.58 -5.74 15.28
N CYS A 29 -1.86 -5.94 14.98
CA CYS A 29 -2.85 -6.36 15.97
C CYS A 29 -2.45 -7.67 16.66
N ALA A 30 -1.98 -8.66 15.89
CA ALA A 30 -1.53 -9.94 16.42
C ALA A 30 -0.31 -9.83 17.32
N ALA A 31 0.64 -8.93 17.00
CA ALA A 31 1.83 -8.70 17.81
C ALA A 31 1.52 -8.08 19.19
N PHE A 32 0.41 -7.37 19.32
CA PHE A 32 -0.05 -6.76 20.58
C PHE A 32 -1.22 -7.49 21.23
N SER A 33 -1.60 -8.69 20.72
CA SER A 33 -2.70 -9.46 21.27
C SER A 33 -2.31 -10.23 22.55
N ASP A 34 -3.31 -10.79 23.23
CA ASP A 34 -3.16 -11.55 24.49
C ASP A 34 -2.73 -13.00 24.27
N GLN A 35 -2.93 -13.54 23.06
CA GLN A 35 -2.66 -14.93 22.71
C GLN A 35 -2.04 -15.03 21.31
N PRO A 36 -1.32 -16.11 21.00
CA PRO A 36 -0.79 -16.34 19.65
C PRO A 36 -1.90 -16.37 18.59
N THR A 37 -1.65 -15.70 17.47
CA THR A 37 -2.55 -15.64 16.32
C THR A 37 -1.95 -16.34 15.11
N THR A 38 -2.76 -17.14 14.40
CA THR A 38 -2.42 -17.67 13.07
C THR A 38 -3.02 -16.75 12.01
N LEU A 39 -2.17 -16.12 11.21
CA LEU A 39 -2.57 -15.27 10.11
C LEU A 39 -2.46 -16.08 8.80
N ILE A 40 -3.61 -16.42 8.21
CA ILE A 40 -3.65 -17.06 6.89
C ILE A 40 -3.37 -16.00 5.83
N CYS A 41 -2.19 -16.09 5.23
CA CYS A 41 -1.66 -15.17 4.24
C CYS A 41 -0.67 -15.95 3.36
N PRO A 42 -1.16 -16.76 2.39
CA PRO A 42 -0.37 -17.78 1.70
C PRO A 42 0.78 -17.23 0.85
N GLU A 43 0.78 -15.93 0.63
CA GLU A 43 1.84 -15.23 -0.09
C GLU A 43 2.30 -14.01 0.69
N THR A 44 3.59 -13.73 0.62
CA THR A 44 4.19 -12.55 1.23
C THR A 44 4.82 -11.66 0.16
N ASN A 45 5.24 -10.46 0.57
CA ASN A 45 6.01 -9.54 -0.24
C ASN A 45 6.97 -8.73 0.65
N ARG A 46 7.88 -7.98 0.04
CA ARG A 46 8.91 -7.24 0.77
C ARG A 46 8.34 -6.28 1.83
N ASP A 47 7.21 -5.64 1.57
CA ASP A 47 6.59 -4.71 2.51
C ASP A 47 6.01 -5.45 3.75
N ILE A 48 5.34 -6.60 3.55
CA ILE A 48 4.81 -7.43 4.65
C ILE A 48 5.96 -7.97 5.50
N GLU A 49 7.01 -8.48 4.85
CA GLU A 49 8.21 -9.00 5.52
C GLU A 49 8.91 -7.91 6.35
N ALA A 50 9.02 -6.69 5.82
CA ALA A 50 9.58 -5.57 6.57
C ALA A 50 8.79 -5.32 7.87
N THR A 51 7.44 -5.37 7.83
CA THR A 51 6.63 -5.24 9.04
C THR A 51 6.83 -6.40 10.01
N ALA A 52 6.85 -7.64 9.52
CA ALA A 52 7.10 -8.81 10.36
C ALA A 52 8.47 -8.74 11.04
N ASN A 53 9.52 -8.37 10.31
CA ASN A 53 10.87 -8.21 10.84
C ASN A 53 10.96 -7.08 11.89
N CYS A 54 10.30 -5.95 11.64
CA CYS A 54 10.25 -4.85 12.60
C CYS A 54 9.51 -5.26 13.89
N LEU A 55 8.38 -5.96 13.79
CA LEU A 55 7.63 -6.47 14.95
C LEU A 55 8.45 -7.51 15.72
N THR A 56 9.21 -8.35 15.02
CA THR A 56 10.15 -9.30 15.66
C THR A 56 11.24 -8.55 16.43
N ALA A 57 11.79 -7.47 15.86
CA ALA A 57 12.76 -6.62 16.55
C ALA A 57 12.18 -5.91 17.78
N LEU A 58 10.86 -5.71 17.82
CA LEU A 58 10.13 -5.18 18.99
C LEU A 58 9.74 -6.25 20.01
N GLY A 59 10.05 -7.54 19.76
CA GLY A 59 9.86 -8.63 20.71
C GLY A 59 8.76 -9.64 20.34
N ALA A 60 8.08 -9.49 19.19
CA ALA A 60 7.11 -10.48 18.73
C ALA A 60 7.79 -11.77 18.23
N GLY A 61 7.22 -12.92 18.52
CA GLY A 61 7.67 -14.19 17.95
C GLY A 61 6.96 -14.50 16.64
N ILE A 62 7.53 -14.11 15.50
CA ILE A 62 6.89 -14.31 14.20
C ILE A 62 7.57 -15.43 13.42
N THR A 63 6.80 -16.42 13.00
CA THR A 63 7.27 -17.55 12.22
C THR A 63 6.43 -17.70 10.96
N TRP A 64 7.10 -17.81 9.80
CA TRP A 64 6.45 -18.13 8.55
C TRP A 64 6.02 -19.60 8.52
N LEU A 65 4.77 -19.85 8.14
CA LEU A 65 4.19 -21.17 7.91
C LEU A 65 3.99 -21.39 6.40
N SER A 66 3.59 -22.59 6.00
CA SER A 66 3.30 -22.90 4.59
C SER A 66 2.18 -22.05 3.97
N ASN A 67 1.31 -21.45 4.79
CA ASN A 67 0.14 -20.68 4.36
C ASN A 67 -0.02 -19.34 5.09
N GLY A 68 1.05 -18.81 5.71
CA GLY A 68 1.00 -17.53 6.40
C GLY A 68 1.92 -17.41 7.59
N TYR A 69 1.49 -16.71 8.63
CA TYR A 69 2.31 -16.39 9.79
C TYR A 69 1.71 -16.95 11.08
N ARG A 70 2.57 -17.47 11.95
CA ARG A 70 2.26 -17.65 13.37
C ARG A 70 2.89 -16.48 14.12
N VAL A 71 2.07 -15.69 14.78
CA VAL A 71 2.49 -14.53 15.55
C VAL A 71 2.29 -14.83 17.03
N LYS A 72 3.36 -14.90 17.81
CA LYS A 72 3.35 -14.84 19.27
C LYS A 72 3.44 -13.39 19.68
N PRO A 73 2.57 -12.89 20.59
CA PRO A 73 2.55 -11.50 20.97
C PRO A 73 3.86 -11.06 21.66
N ILE A 74 4.06 -9.75 21.73
CA ILE A 74 5.15 -9.13 22.46
C ILE A 74 4.86 -9.28 23.96
N GLU A 75 5.64 -10.07 24.66
CA GLU A 75 5.54 -10.23 26.11
C GLU A 75 6.41 -9.20 26.84
N GLU A 76 7.62 -8.97 26.33
CA GLU A 76 8.56 -7.99 26.86
C GLU A 76 9.05 -7.06 25.73
N VAL A 77 8.95 -5.76 25.99
CA VAL A 77 9.39 -4.73 25.07
C VAL A 77 10.88 -4.47 25.29
N PRO A 78 11.74 -4.53 24.27
CA PRO A 78 13.17 -4.28 24.42
C PRO A 78 13.45 -2.81 24.77
N PHE A 79 14.53 -2.55 25.48
CA PHE A 79 14.96 -1.17 25.75
C PHE A 79 15.37 -0.42 24.46
N ARG A 80 15.97 -1.13 23.51
CA ARG A 80 16.39 -0.62 22.19
C ARG A 80 16.04 -1.59 21.08
N ALA A 81 15.69 -1.04 19.91
CA ALA A 81 15.42 -1.84 18.72
C ALA A 81 15.92 -1.15 17.43
N SER A 82 16.35 -1.97 16.46
CA SER A 82 16.62 -1.52 15.09
C SER A 82 15.57 -2.09 14.16
N LEU A 83 14.85 -1.22 13.48
CA LEU A 83 13.66 -1.54 12.69
C LEU A 83 13.96 -1.43 11.19
N PRO A 84 14.19 -2.55 10.47
CA PRO A 84 14.53 -2.54 9.06
C PRO A 84 13.28 -2.33 8.19
N CYS A 85 12.83 -1.08 8.06
CA CYS A 85 11.64 -0.72 7.29
C CYS A 85 11.82 -0.93 5.78
N GLN A 86 13.05 -1.08 5.30
CA GLN A 86 13.34 -1.13 3.87
C GLN A 86 12.78 0.13 3.17
N ASP A 87 12.07 -0.03 2.05
CA ASP A 87 11.35 1.05 1.36
C ASP A 87 9.83 1.05 1.67
N SER A 88 9.39 0.33 2.72
CA SER A 88 7.98 0.22 3.12
C SER A 88 7.49 1.43 3.91
N GLY A 89 6.76 2.31 3.23
CA GLY A 89 6.15 3.49 3.85
C GLY A 89 5.10 3.14 4.91
N SER A 90 4.37 2.04 4.76
CA SER A 90 3.39 1.55 5.75
C SER A 90 4.10 1.10 7.02
N THR A 91 5.16 0.30 6.89
CA THR A 91 5.93 -0.19 8.04
C THR A 91 6.46 0.98 8.87
N LEU A 92 7.15 1.94 8.24
CA LEU A 92 7.69 3.12 8.93
C LEU A 92 6.58 3.91 9.64
N ARG A 93 5.54 4.30 8.90
CA ARG A 93 4.53 5.23 9.40
C ARG A 93 3.57 4.61 10.41
N PHE A 94 3.40 3.29 10.38
CA PHE A 94 2.61 2.59 11.40
C PHE A 94 3.43 2.37 12.67
N LEU A 95 4.69 1.94 12.54
CA LEU A 95 5.50 1.55 13.69
C LEU A 95 6.20 2.72 14.38
N LEU A 96 6.36 3.86 13.71
CA LEU A 96 6.99 5.05 14.32
C LEU A 96 6.19 5.56 15.53
N PRO A 97 4.85 5.80 15.43
CA PRO A 97 4.05 6.16 16.61
C PRO A 97 3.93 5.02 17.62
N ILE A 98 3.87 3.75 17.17
CA ILE A 98 3.85 2.59 18.08
C ILE A 98 5.11 2.55 18.92
N ALA A 99 6.29 2.72 18.33
CA ALA A 99 7.55 2.77 19.06
C ALA A 99 7.56 3.89 20.12
N GLY A 100 7.01 5.06 19.77
CA GLY A 100 6.80 6.16 20.69
C GLY A 100 5.83 5.79 21.84
N ALA A 101 4.73 5.10 21.56
CA ALA A 101 3.79 4.66 22.60
C ALA A 101 4.43 3.65 23.57
N LEU A 102 5.26 2.75 23.04
CA LEU A 102 6.01 1.78 23.84
C LEU A 102 7.16 2.41 24.64
N GLY A 103 7.69 3.56 24.18
CA GLY A 103 8.85 4.23 24.79
C GLY A 103 10.18 3.52 24.49
N VAL A 104 10.30 2.82 23.40
CA VAL A 104 11.51 2.11 22.94
C VAL A 104 12.45 3.07 22.23
N ASP A 105 13.74 3.05 22.58
CA ASP A 105 14.78 3.72 21.80
C ASP A 105 14.98 2.99 20.47
N THR A 106 14.36 3.48 19.41
CA THR A 106 14.31 2.80 18.10
C THR A 106 15.09 3.55 17.04
N VAL A 107 15.76 2.78 16.17
CA VAL A 107 16.36 3.28 14.93
C VAL A 107 15.66 2.63 13.76
N PHE A 108 14.93 3.41 12.98
CA PHE A 108 14.27 2.99 11.75
C PHE A 108 15.25 3.11 10.58
N GLN A 109 15.51 2.01 9.90
CA GLN A 109 16.36 1.94 8.72
C GLN A 109 15.52 1.94 7.46
N MET A 110 15.82 2.85 6.55
CA MET A 110 15.04 3.07 5.33
C MET A 110 15.93 2.88 4.09
N THR A 111 15.32 2.51 2.99
CA THR A 111 16.00 2.39 1.69
C THR A 111 15.18 3.06 0.58
N GLY A 112 15.72 3.06 -0.62
CA GLY A 112 15.04 3.60 -1.78
C GLY A 112 14.66 5.07 -1.61
N ARG A 113 13.45 5.41 -1.96
CA ARG A 113 12.91 6.78 -1.88
C ARG A 113 12.27 7.12 -0.53
N LEU A 114 12.14 6.13 0.38
CA LEU A 114 11.44 6.32 1.66
C LEU A 114 12.06 7.44 2.53
N PRO A 115 13.39 7.61 2.61
CA PRO A 115 14.00 8.68 3.40
C PRO A 115 13.58 10.10 2.98
N GLN A 116 13.22 10.31 1.71
CA GLN A 116 12.83 11.60 1.15
C GLN A 116 11.32 11.89 1.25
N ARG A 117 10.51 10.86 1.57
CA ARG A 117 9.07 11.02 1.71
C ARG A 117 8.74 11.76 3.00
N PRO A 118 7.80 12.73 2.96
CA PRO A 118 7.49 13.57 4.14
C PRO A 118 6.94 12.75 5.31
N LEU A 119 7.30 13.19 6.51
CA LEU A 119 6.72 12.73 7.77
C LEU A 119 5.94 13.83 8.50
N THR A 120 6.09 15.07 8.10
CA THR A 120 5.25 16.19 8.55
C THR A 120 3.78 15.95 8.11
N PRO A 121 2.79 16.14 8.97
CA PRO A 121 2.84 16.69 10.33
C PRO A 121 2.99 15.63 11.45
N LEU A 122 3.19 14.35 11.14
CA LEU A 122 3.34 13.31 12.16
C LEU A 122 4.55 13.54 13.07
N TRP A 123 5.67 14.00 12.49
CA TRP A 123 6.91 14.28 13.22
C TRP A 123 6.67 15.29 14.34
N GLU A 124 6.11 16.42 14.00
CA GLU A 124 5.87 17.53 14.93
C GLU A 124 4.85 17.12 16.01
N GLU A 125 3.84 16.36 15.64
CA GLU A 125 2.82 15.90 16.57
C GLU A 125 3.39 14.90 17.60
N MET A 126 4.25 13.99 17.15
CA MET A 126 4.94 13.06 18.06
C MET A 126 5.89 13.80 19.02
N GLU A 127 6.61 14.82 18.56
CA GLU A 127 7.49 15.64 19.41
C GLU A 127 6.67 16.43 20.43
N ARG A 128 5.58 17.05 20.01
CA ARG A 128 4.65 17.74 20.91
C ARG A 128 4.15 16.82 22.03
N MET A 129 3.95 15.55 21.72
CA MET A 129 3.39 14.55 22.64
C MET A 129 4.45 13.77 23.43
N GLY A 130 5.73 14.11 23.33
CA GLY A 130 6.78 13.64 24.26
C GLY A 130 7.86 12.74 23.65
N CYS A 131 7.84 12.48 22.36
CA CYS A 131 8.95 11.85 21.68
C CYS A 131 10.04 12.87 21.30
N THR A 132 11.23 12.37 21.04
CA THR A 132 12.31 13.10 20.36
C THR A 132 12.69 12.32 19.11
N LEU A 133 12.57 12.97 17.97
CA LEU A 133 12.88 12.39 16.68
C LEU A 133 14.14 13.03 16.09
N THR A 134 15.07 12.22 15.61
CA THR A 134 16.30 12.71 14.98
C THR A 134 16.59 11.91 13.70
N ARG A 135 17.44 12.46 12.83
CA ARG A 135 17.99 11.78 11.66
C ARG A 135 19.49 11.60 11.81
N PRO A 136 19.95 10.48 12.42
CA PRO A 136 21.38 10.20 12.58
C PRO A 136 22.12 10.13 11.24
N THR A 137 21.48 9.59 10.22
CA THR A 137 21.96 9.54 8.82
C THR A 137 20.82 9.91 7.87
N ALA A 138 21.12 10.04 6.59
CA ALA A 138 20.14 10.37 5.58
C ALA A 138 19.03 9.31 5.44
N ASP A 139 19.31 8.05 5.77
CA ASP A 139 18.46 6.87 5.61
C ASP A 139 17.98 6.29 6.94
N THR A 140 18.20 6.98 8.07
CA THR A 140 17.73 6.53 9.39
C THR A 140 16.92 7.60 10.11
N ILE A 141 15.98 7.13 10.95
CA ILE A 141 15.27 7.95 11.93
C ILE A 141 15.41 7.28 13.29
N ARG A 142 15.81 8.04 14.31
CA ARG A 142 15.80 7.59 15.70
C ARG A 142 14.62 8.24 16.41
N CYS A 143 13.87 7.42 17.12
CA CYS A 143 12.79 7.83 18.01
C CYS A 143 13.16 7.46 19.45
N THR A 144 13.14 8.44 20.34
CA THR A 144 13.32 8.28 21.79
C THR A 144 12.23 9.02 22.53
N GLY A 145 12.16 8.84 23.85
CA GLY A 145 11.08 9.38 24.67
C GLY A 145 9.84 8.49 24.60
N ARG A 146 8.71 8.98 25.11
CA ARG A 146 7.46 8.24 25.15
C ARG A 146 6.27 9.15 24.89
N LEU A 147 5.36 8.71 24.04
CA LEU A 147 4.10 9.39 23.80
C LEU A 147 3.24 9.42 25.07
N ARG A 148 2.66 10.57 25.35
CA ARG A 148 1.73 10.79 26.47
C ARG A 148 0.29 10.61 26.01
N SER A 149 -0.56 10.09 26.89
CA SER A 149 -2.02 10.09 26.65
C SER A 149 -2.55 11.52 26.56
N GLY A 150 -3.60 11.74 25.76
CA GLY A 150 -4.22 13.05 25.60
C GLY A 150 -4.74 13.33 24.18
N GLU A 151 -4.89 14.60 23.85
CA GLU A 151 -5.43 15.07 22.57
C GLU A 151 -4.33 15.20 21.51
N TYR A 152 -4.54 14.52 20.38
CA TYR A 152 -3.70 14.54 19.19
C TYR A 152 -4.45 15.21 18.04
N ALA A 153 -3.72 15.90 17.17
CA ALA A 153 -4.29 16.52 15.99
C ALA A 153 -3.42 16.25 14.77
N ILE A 154 -4.02 15.80 13.68
CA ILE A 154 -3.31 15.50 12.43
C ILE A 154 -4.11 15.99 11.22
N ASN A 155 -3.43 16.55 10.23
CA ASN A 155 -4.08 16.92 8.97
C ASN A 155 -4.38 15.68 8.14
N GLY A 156 -5.67 15.47 7.81
CA GLY A 156 -6.16 14.31 7.04
C GLY A 156 -5.79 14.32 5.56
N THR A 157 -5.33 15.46 5.03
CA THR A 157 -5.02 15.59 3.58
C THR A 157 -3.64 15.05 3.20
N VAL A 158 -2.73 14.82 4.17
CA VAL A 158 -1.35 14.44 3.87
C VAL A 158 -1.18 12.93 3.72
N SER A 159 -1.57 12.14 4.73
CA SER A 159 -1.41 10.68 4.67
C SER A 159 -2.31 9.95 5.67
N SER A 160 -3.17 9.07 5.17
CA SER A 160 -3.93 8.12 6.01
C SER A 160 -3.03 7.16 6.81
N GLN A 161 -1.77 6.98 6.39
CA GLN A 161 -0.81 6.15 7.12
C GLN A 161 -0.40 6.78 8.46
N PHE A 162 -0.37 8.10 8.56
CA PHE A 162 -0.13 8.81 9.82
C PHE A 162 -1.26 8.56 10.81
N ILE A 163 -2.50 8.67 10.33
CA ILE A 163 -3.71 8.39 11.11
C ILE A 163 -3.69 6.92 11.58
N THR A 164 -3.44 5.98 10.69
CA THR A 164 -3.32 4.54 11.02
C THR A 164 -2.29 4.28 12.12
N GLY A 165 -1.09 4.84 11.99
CA GLY A 165 -0.04 4.68 13.00
C GLY A 165 -0.43 5.26 14.36
N LEU A 166 -1.06 6.44 14.37
CA LEU A 166 -1.55 7.05 15.61
C LEU A 166 -2.70 6.23 16.22
N LEU A 167 -3.65 5.72 15.45
CA LEU A 167 -4.74 4.87 15.98
C LEU A 167 -4.18 3.65 16.72
N PHE A 168 -3.20 2.95 16.14
CA PHE A 168 -2.53 1.86 16.84
C PHE A 168 -1.80 2.34 18.10
N ALA A 169 -1.04 3.42 18.01
CA ALA A 169 -0.28 3.94 19.13
C ALA A 169 -1.20 4.38 20.30
N LEU A 170 -2.27 5.12 20.00
CA LEU A 170 -3.20 5.63 21.01
C LEU A 170 -3.95 4.52 21.74
N SER A 171 -4.26 3.41 21.06
CA SER A 171 -4.88 2.25 21.69
C SER A 171 -3.98 1.56 22.73
N LEU A 172 -2.66 1.72 22.61
CA LEU A 172 -1.66 1.14 23.53
C LEU A 172 -1.31 2.06 24.71
N LEU A 173 -1.73 3.33 24.68
CA LEU A 173 -1.40 4.28 25.77
C LEU A 173 -2.21 3.98 27.03
N PRO A 174 -1.65 4.27 28.25
CA PRO A 174 -2.30 3.91 29.51
C PRO A 174 -3.51 4.77 29.85
N GLY A 175 -3.62 5.99 29.33
CA GLY A 175 -4.71 6.92 29.62
C GLY A 175 -5.56 7.24 28.41
N GLN A 176 -6.67 7.90 28.66
CA GLN A 176 -7.57 8.34 27.58
C GLN A 176 -6.82 9.18 26.55
N SER A 177 -7.06 8.85 25.30
CA SER A 177 -6.44 9.55 24.17
C SER A 177 -7.42 9.69 23.02
N ARG A 178 -7.36 10.81 22.31
CA ARG A 178 -8.22 11.11 21.17
C ARG A 178 -7.40 11.66 20.02
N LEU A 179 -7.74 11.26 18.81
CA LEU A 179 -7.17 11.82 17.58
C LEU A 179 -8.20 12.69 16.88
N GLN A 180 -7.90 13.97 16.73
CA GLN A 180 -8.65 14.89 15.90
C GLN A 180 -8.04 14.92 14.49
N VAL A 181 -8.82 14.52 13.49
CA VAL A 181 -8.43 14.65 12.09
C VAL A 181 -8.90 16.01 11.57
N LEU A 182 -7.93 16.85 11.20
CA LEU A 182 -8.18 18.21 10.71
C LEU A 182 -8.36 18.20 9.19
N GLY A 183 -9.31 18.99 8.70
CA GLY A 183 -9.60 19.12 7.27
C GLY A 183 -10.26 17.86 6.67
N LYS A 184 -10.13 17.71 5.35
CA LYS A 184 -10.68 16.56 4.61
C LYS A 184 -9.84 15.32 4.88
N LEU A 185 -10.48 14.22 5.27
CA LEU A 185 -9.82 12.91 5.34
C LEU A 185 -9.71 12.30 3.95
N GLU A 186 -8.52 12.29 3.39
CA GLU A 186 -8.23 11.59 2.14
C GLU A 186 -7.76 10.15 2.42
N SER A 187 -8.07 9.24 1.49
CA SER A 187 -7.86 7.79 1.65
C SER A 187 -8.57 7.24 2.90
N ALA A 188 -9.77 7.71 3.17
CA ALA A 188 -10.62 7.26 4.27
C ALA A 188 -10.79 5.73 4.33
N PRO A 189 -10.91 4.99 3.21
CA PRO A 189 -10.98 3.54 3.24
C PRO A 189 -9.81 2.85 3.94
N TYR A 190 -8.59 3.40 3.86
CA TYR A 190 -7.43 2.83 4.58
C TYR A 190 -7.52 3.01 6.10
N VAL A 191 -8.15 4.09 6.56
CA VAL A 191 -8.46 4.29 7.98
C VAL A 191 -9.55 3.31 8.42
N SER A 192 -10.60 3.13 7.62
CA SER A 192 -11.65 2.13 7.86
C SER A 192 -11.09 0.70 7.95
N MET A 193 -10.14 0.34 7.07
CA MET A 193 -9.43 -0.94 7.17
C MET A 193 -8.66 -1.10 8.49
N THR A 194 -8.10 -0.01 9.03
CA THR A 194 -7.40 -0.03 10.31
C THR A 194 -8.40 -0.30 11.44
N LEU A 195 -9.50 0.42 11.48
CA LEU A 195 -10.55 0.24 12.49
C LEU A 195 -11.14 -1.17 12.43
N ALA A 196 -11.44 -1.67 11.22
CA ALA A 196 -11.95 -3.03 11.03
C ALA A 196 -10.94 -4.11 11.50
N ALA A 197 -9.64 -3.90 11.27
CA ALA A 197 -8.61 -4.80 11.79
C ALA A 197 -8.53 -4.74 13.32
N MET A 198 -8.55 -3.55 13.92
CA MET A 198 -8.54 -3.36 15.37
C MET A 198 -9.77 -3.97 16.03
N GLU A 199 -10.96 -3.77 15.45
CA GLU A 199 -12.22 -4.35 15.94
C GLU A 199 -12.19 -5.88 15.93
N ARG A 200 -11.58 -6.49 14.90
CA ARG A 200 -11.39 -7.95 14.82
C ARG A 200 -10.54 -8.51 15.96
N PHE A 201 -9.70 -7.67 16.55
CA PHE A 201 -8.87 -7.98 17.73
C PHE A 201 -9.42 -7.33 19.01
N GLY A 202 -10.69 -6.98 19.05
CA GLY A 202 -11.39 -6.53 20.25
C GLY A 202 -11.15 -5.07 20.65
N ILE A 203 -10.48 -4.28 19.82
CA ILE A 203 -10.30 -2.84 20.05
C ILE A 203 -11.32 -2.06 19.23
N SER A 204 -12.24 -1.40 19.92
CA SER A 204 -13.17 -0.45 19.32
C SER A 204 -12.90 0.97 19.81
N CYS A 205 -13.21 1.95 18.98
CA CYS A 205 -13.15 3.37 19.36
C CYS A 205 -14.35 4.12 18.75
N ASN A 206 -14.85 5.10 19.47
CA ASN A 206 -15.83 6.04 18.97
C ASN A 206 -15.12 7.37 18.68
N ASP A 207 -15.31 7.90 17.48
CA ASP A 207 -14.74 9.18 17.07
C ASP A 207 -13.22 9.27 17.39
N TYR A 208 -12.49 8.18 17.06
CA TYR A 208 -11.03 8.04 17.31
C TYR A 208 -10.61 8.29 18.77
N CYS A 209 -11.50 8.02 19.72
CA CYS A 209 -11.25 8.12 21.15
C CYS A 209 -11.01 6.74 21.76
N PHE A 210 -9.91 6.59 22.49
CA PHE A 210 -9.50 5.38 23.19
C PHE A 210 -9.50 5.64 24.69
N PRO A 211 -10.11 4.78 25.52
CA PRO A 211 -10.16 4.99 26.97
C PRO A 211 -8.82 4.80 27.67
N GLY A 212 -7.84 4.19 27.00
CA GLY A 212 -6.55 3.80 27.55
C GLY A 212 -6.47 2.32 27.93
N ASN A 213 -5.24 1.80 28.04
CA ASN A 213 -4.95 0.40 28.38
C ASN A 213 -5.68 -0.62 27.49
N GLY A 214 -5.82 -0.29 26.20
CA GLY A 214 -6.44 -1.20 25.24
C GLY A 214 -5.69 -2.53 25.17
N ARG A 215 -6.43 -3.63 25.24
CA ARG A 215 -5.90 -4.98 25.06
C ARG A 215 -6.44 -5.58 23.79
N PHE A 216 -5.54 -5.92 22.89
CA PHE A 216 -5.90 -6.69 21.71
C PHE A 216 -6.16 -8.14 22.11
N HIS A 217 -7.23 -8.71 21.61
CA HIS A 217 -7.63 -10.10 21.84
C HIS A 217 -7.46 -10.90 20.55
N SER A 218 -6.66 -11.96 20.62
CA SER A 218 -6.45 -12.82 19.45
C SER A 218 -7.75 -13.56 19.08
N PRO A 219 -8.18 -13.50 17.80
CA PRO A 219 -9.26 -14.36 17.31
C PRO A 219 -8.82 -15.82 17.05
N GLY A 220 -7.60 -16.20 17.46
CA GLY A 220 -6.99 -17.50 17.20
C GLY A 220 -6.48 -17.63 15.77
N THR A 221 -7.36 -17.56 14.78
CA THR A 221 -7.02 -17.58 13.35
C THR A 221 -7.73 -16.45 12.62
N VAL A 222 -7.01 -15.78 11.74
CA VAL A 222 -7.54 -14.71 10.91
C VAL A 222 -7.02 -14.85 9.49
N THR A 223 -7.88 -14.64 8.50
CA THR A 223 -7.51 -14.71 7.08
C THR A 223 -7.40 -13.32 6.49
N VAL A 224 -6.33 -13.06 5.76
CA VAL A 224 -6.15 -11.88 4.94
C VAL A 224 -6.95 -12.03 3.66
N GLU A 225 -7.79 -11.06 3.35
CA GLU A 225 -8.59 -11.04 2.12
C GLU A 225 -7.73 -10.85 0.87
N GLY A 226 -8.29 -11.14 -0.30
CA GLY A 226 -7.68 -10.83 -1.58
C GLY A 226 -7.46 -9.32 -1.76
N ASP A 227 -6.35 -8.99 -2.39
CA ASP A 227 -5.90 -7.61 -2.61
C ASP A 227 -6.58 -6.97 -3.82
N TRP A 228 -7.53 -6.07 -3.58
CA TRP A 228 -8.23 -5.34 -4.64
C TRP A 228 -7.30 -4.42 -5.44
N SER A 229 -6.27 -3.84 -4.80
CA SER A 229 -5.31 -2.97 -5.46
C SER A 229 -4.47 -3.72 -6.50
N ASN A 230 -4.03 -4.95 -6.16
CA ASN A 230 -3.25 -5.78 -7.06
C ASN A 230 -4.14 -6.54 -8.07
N ALA A 231 -5.34 -6.96 -7.66
CA ALA A 231 -6.32 -7.56 -8.57
C ALA A 231 -6.75 -6.62 -9.68
N ALA A 232 -6.75 -5.30 -9.44
CA ALA A 232 -7.14 -4.29 -10.42
C ALA A 232 -6.34 -4.38 -11.73
N PHE A 233 -5.09 -4.87 -11.72
CA PHE A 233 -4.31 -5.06 -12.93
C PHE A 233 -4.94 -6.12 -13.84
N PHE A 234 -5.28 -7.28 -13.31
CA PHE A 234 -5.92 -8.35 -14.11
C PHE A 234 -7.39 -8.03 -14.41
N LEU A 235 -8.10 -7.35 -13.50
CA LEU A 235 -9.45 -6.83 -13.81
C LEU A 235 -9.42 -5.80 -14.95
N ALA A 236 -8.37 -4.98 -15.05
CA ALA A 236 -8.17 -4.08 -16.19
C ALA A 236 -7.90 -4.85 -17.48
N ALA A 237 -7.07 -5.90 -17.45
CA ALA A 237 -6.88 -6.77 -18.61
C ALA A 237 -8.21 -7.40 -19.06
N GLN A 238 -9.06 -7.82 -18.12
CA GLN A 238 -10.42 -8.32 -18.41
C GLN A 238 -11.28 -7.23 -19.07
N ALA A 239 -11.33 -6.03 -18.52
CA ALA A 239 -12.08 -4.90 -19.07
C ALA A 239 -11.57 -4.49 -20.46
N LEU A 240 -10.28 -4.68 -20.73
CA LEU A 240 -9.63 -4.48 -22.02
C LEU A 240 -9.78 -5.67 -22.99
N GLY A 241 -10.62 -6.65 -22.66
CA GLY A 241 -11.01 -7.74 -23.55
C GLY A 241 -10.15 -9.00 -23.46
N SER A 242 -9.35 -9.19 -22.40
CA SER A 242 -8.74 -10.48 -22.10
C SER A 242 -9.77 -11.41 -21.43
N PRO A 243 -10.02 -12.62 -21.93
CA PRO A 243 -10.99 -13.55 -21.33
C PRO A 243 -10.41 -14.25 -20.09
N ILE A 244 -10.24 -13.49 -19.02
CA ILE A 244 -9.77 -13.95 -17.71
C ILE A 244 -10.83 -13.74 -16.65
N GLN A 245 -10.75 -14.52 -15.56
CA GLN A 245 -11.55 -14.34 -14.36
C GLN A 245 -10.64 -14.18 -13.15
N VAL A 246 -10.93 -13.20 -12.29
CA VAL A 246 -10.20 -12.92 -11.05
C VAL A 246 -11.06 -13.35 -9.87
N GLY A 247 -10.59 -14.36 -9.14
CA GLY A 247 -11.27 -14.90 -7.95
C GLY A 247 -10.66 -14.41 -6.64
N ASN A 248 -11.18 -14.94 -5.53
CA ASN A 248 -10.73 -14.64 -4.16
C ASN A 248 -10.84 -13.16 -3.77
N LEU A 249 -11.87 -12.47 -4.25
CA LEU A 249 -12.14 -11.07 -3.91
C LEU A 249 -13.44 -10.98 -3.10
N ASN A 250 -13.37 -10.32 -1.95
CA ASN A 250 -14.55 -10.05 -1.13
C ASN A 250 -15.23 -8.74 -1.60
N PRO A 251 -16.45 -8.79 -2.14
CA PRO A 251 -17.16 -7.59 -2.61
C PRO A 251 -17.53 -6.63 -1.47
N ASP A 252 -17.60 -7.13 -0.22
CA ASP A 252 -17.93 -6.34 0.96
C ASP A 252 -16.68 -5.88 1.73
N SER A 253 -15.49 -6.05 1.14
CA SER A 253 -14.22 -5.65 1.73
C SER A 253 -14.18 -4.14 2.05
N PRO A 254 -13.58 -3.72 3.18
CA PRO A 254 -13.33 -2.31 3.47
C PRO A 254 -12.24 -1.70 2.58
N GLN A 255 -11.60 -2.46 1.68
CA GLN A 255 -10.61 -1.95 0.75
C GLN A 255 -11.26 -0.98 -0.25
N GLY A 256 -10.81 0.30 -0.24
CA GLY A 256 -11.37 1.33 -1.14
C GLY A 256 -11.19 0.99 -2.61
N ASP A 257 -10.09 0.32 -2.93
CA ASP A 257 -9.74 -0.06 -4.30
C ASP A 257 -10.70 -1.10 -4.92
N ARG A 258 -11.62 -1.71 -4.13
CA ARG A 258 -12.71 -2.54 -4.68
C ARG A 258 -13.59 -1.81 -5.70
N VAL A 259 -13.57 -0.47 -5.66
CA VAL A 259 -14.31 0.35 -6.64
C VAL A 259 -13.83 0.11 -8.09
N CYS A 260 -12.63 -0.47 -8.28
CA CYS A 260 -12.12 -0.83 -9.60
C CYS A 260 -13.05 -1.80 -10.34
N ALA A 261 -13.77 -2.68 -9.63
CA ALA A 261 -14.75 -3.59 -10.23
C ALA A 261 -15.87 -2.85 -10.97
N ARG A 262 -16.23 -1.63 -10.52
CA ARG A 262 -17.20 -0.76 -11.18
C ARG A 262 -16.53 0.16 -12.21
N LEU A 263 -15.44 0.82 -11.83
CA LEU A 263 -14.80 1.84 -12.67
C LEU A 263 -14.21 1.27 -13.96
N LEU A 264 -13.57 0.11 -13.90
CA LEU A 264 -12.90 -0.47 -15.08
C LEU A 264 -13.87 -0.75 -16.26
N PRO A 265 -15.03 -1.37 -16.05
CA PRO A 265 -16.03 -1.52 -17.12
C PRO A 265 -16.63 -0.18 -17.60
N GLU A 266 -16.77 0.81 -16.71
CA GLU A 266 -17.33 2.13 -17.03
C GLU A 266 -16.34 3.00 -17.84
N LEU A 267 -15.03 2.75 -17.79
CA LEU A 267 -14.00 3.48 -18.56
C LEU A 267 -14.06 3.26 -20.08
N LYS A 268 -15.12 2.65 -20.59
CA LYS A 268 -15.49 2.70 -22.01
C LYS A 268 -15.90 4.11 -22.43
N ASP A 269 -16.40 4.90 -21.47
CA ASP A 269 -16.78 6.29 -21.63
C ASP A 269 -15.74 7.21 -20.96
N ASN A 270 -15.77 8.51 -21.32
CA ASN A 270 -14.92 9.50 -20.69
C ASN A 270 -15.49 9.85 -19.29
N LEU A 271 -14.75 9.50 -18.23
CA LEU A 271 -15.16 9.67 -16.84
C LEU A 271 -14.33 10.73 -16.14
N THR A 272 -14.92 11.37 -15.13
CA THR A 272 -14.19 12.13 -14.11
C THR A 272 -14.12 11.29 -12.82
N ILE A 273 -12.90 11.02 -12.33
CA ILE A 273 -12.62 10.12 -11.22
C ILE A 273 -11.78 10.84 -10.17
N SER A 274 -12.26 10.93 -8.93
CA SER A 274 -11.43 11.43 -7.83
C SER A 274 -10.40 10.38 -7.40
N ALA A 275 -9.13 10.77 -7.38
CA ALA A 275 -8.02 9.94 -6.91
C ALA A 275 -7.84 9.96 -5.38
N ALA A 276 -8.63 10.77 -4.66
CA ALA A 276 -8.47 11.01 -3.22
C ALA A 276 -8.44 9.71 -2.41
N ASP A 277 -9.36 8.78 -2.69
CA ASP A 277 -9.51 7.53 -1.95
C ASP A 277 -8.85 6.32 -2.62
N ILE A 278 -8.45 6.44 -3.89
CA ILE A 278 -7.93 5.35 -4.72
C ILE A 278 -6.61 5.68 -5.43
N PRO A 279 -5.66 6.35 -4.75
CA PRO A 279 -4.42 6.80 -5.40
C PRO A 279 -3.59 5.66 -6.00
N ASP A 280 -3.82 4.45 -5.55
CA ASP A 280 -3.10 3.26 -5.98
C ASP A 280 -3.68 2.66 -7.27
N LEU A 281 -4.91 2.99 -7.63
CA LEU A 281 -5.53 2.55 -8.89
C LEU A 281 -5.20 3.46 -10.08
N VAL A 282 -4.79 4.71 -9.86
CA VAL A 282 -4.63 5.70 -10.94
C VAL A 282 -3.76 5.20 -12.10
N PRO A 283 -2.59 4.54 -11.88
CA PRO A 283 -1.78 4.06 -13.00
C PRO A 283 -2.52 3.08 -13.92
N ILE A 284 -3.22 2.11 -13.36
CA ILE A 284 -3.94 1.11 -14.18
C ILE A 284 -5.24 1.65 -14.78
N LEU A 285 -5.94 2.53 -14.06
CA LEU A 285 -7.12 3.22 -14.62
C LEU A 285 -6.72 4.14 -15.78
N ALA A 286 -5.55 4.80 -15.70
CA ALA A 286 -5.03 5.65 -16.76
C ALA A 286 -4.70 4.84 -18.04
N VAL A 287 -4.10 3.65 -17.88
CA VAL A 287 -3.89 2.72 -19.01
C VAL A 287 -5.23 2.31 -19.64
N THR A 288 -6.21 1.94 -18.81
CA THR A 288 -7.55 1.55 -19.29
C THR A 288 -8.25 2.70 -19.99
N ALA A 289 -8.13 3.92 -19.46
CA ALA A 289 -8.70 5.14 -20.05
C ALA A 289 -8.04 5.46 -21.40
N ALA A 290 -6.70 5.41 -21.49
CA ALA A 290 -5.97 5.70 -22.72
C ALA A 290 -6.32 4.72 -23.85
N ALA A 291 -6.60 3.46 -23.52
CA ALA A 291 -7.02 2.44 -24.46
C ALA A 291 -8.50 2.57 -24.90
N ASN A 292 -9.29 3.42 -24.22
CA ASN A 292 -10.72 3.66 -24.50
C ASN A 292 -10.97 5.14 -24.84
N GLN A 293 -11.90 5.83 -24.13
CA GLN A 293 -12.34 7.19 -24.44
C GLN A 293 -11.61 8.28 -23.61
N GLY A 294 -10.62 7.89 -22.78
CA GLY A 294 -9.95 8.81 -21.88
C GLY A 294 -10.65 8.95 -20.52
N ALA A 295 -10.06 9.73 -19.64
CA ALA A 295 -10.62 10.08 -18.34
C ALA A 295 -9.93 11.33 -17.75
N VAL A 296 -10.61 11.98 -16.82
CA VAL A 296 -10.05 13.06 -15.99
C VAL A 296 -9.94 12.56 -14.55
N PHE A 297 -8.73 12.56 -14.00
CA PHE A 297 -8.48 12.24 -12.60
C PHE A 297 -8.32 13.54 -11.82
N THR A 298 -9.11 13.73 -10.76
CA THR A 298 -9.03 14.87 -9.84
C THR A 298 -8.35 14.47 -8.53
N ASP A 299 -8.05 15.45 -7.67
CA ASP A 299 -7.43 15.23 -6.35
C ASP A 299 -6.07 14.48 -6.43
N ILE A 300 -5.28 14.78 -7.43
CA ILE A 300 -4.03 14.04 -7.74
C ILE A 300 -2.82 14.46 -6.90
N GLY A 301 -2.91 15.50 -6.08
CA GLY A 301 -1.75 16.09 -5.40
C GLY A 301 -0.90 15.08 -4.62
N ARG A 302 -1.53 14.12 -3.94
CA ARG A 302 -0.83 13.07 -3.17
C ARG A 302 -0.12 12.03 -4.02
N LEU A 303 -0.48 11.88 -5.28
CA LEU A 303 0.20 10.94 -6.19
C LEU A 303 1.68 11.30 -6.37
N ARG A 304 2.04 12.58 -6.24
CA ARG A 304 3.41 13.06 -6.34
C ARG A 304 4.31 12.62 -5.17
N LEU A 305 3.70 12.21 -4.04
CA LEU A 305 4.36 11.84 -2.79
C LEU A 305 4.46 10.32 -2.59
N LYS A 306 4.16 9.53 -3.62
CA LYS A 306 4.18 8.07 -3.57
C LYS A 306 5.59 7.50 -3.84
N GLU A 307 5.67 6.24 -4.23
CA GLU A 307 6.93 5.53 -4.56
C GLU A 307 7.71 6.24 -5.68
N SER A 308 6.99 6.83 -6.61
CA SER A 308 7.47 7.80 -7.61
C SER A 308 6.62 9.07 -7.52
N ASP A 309 6.95 10.12 -8.28
CA ASP A 309 5.93 11.09 -8.69
C ASP A 309 5.01 10.38 -9.69
N ARG A 310 3.90 9.80 -9.19
CA ARG A 310 3.01 8.97 -10.00
C ARG A 310 2.32 9.75 -11.11
N VAL A 311 2.12 11.05 -10.94
CA VAL A 311 1.55 11.89 -12.01
C VAL A 311 2.53 11.93 -13.17
N ALA A 312 3.78 12.29 -12.91
CA ALA A 312 4.83 12.32 -13.92
C ALA A 312 5.08 10.92 -14.52
N SER A 313 5.15 9.89 -13.67
CA SER A 313 5.40 8.51 -14.11
C SER A 313 4.28 7.94 -15.00
N VAL A 314 3.01 8.25 -14.70
CA VAL A 314 1.86 7.87 -15.54
C VAL A 314 1.93 8.59 -16.89
N MET A 315 2.20 9.89 -16.90
CA MET A 315 2.34 10.66 -18.14
C MET A 315 3.49 10.12 -19.02
N ASP A 316 4.65 9.84 -18.40
CA ASP A 316 5.81 9.29 -19.10
C ASP A 316 5.53 7.88 -19.65
N MET A 317 4.87 7.01 -18.86
CA MET A 317 4.43 5.68 -19.28
C MET A 317 3.49 5.76 -20.49
N LEU A 318 2.43 6.57 -20.40
CA LEU A 318 1.46 6.72 -21.49
C LEU A 318 2.12 7.26 -22.75
N ARG A 319 2.96 8.31 -22.62
CA ARG A 319 3.72 8.88 -23.74
C ARG A 319 4.65 7.84 -24.40
N ALA A 320 5.35 7.05 -23.58
CA ALA A 320 6.25 6.00 -24.08
C ALA A 320 5.49 4.91 -24.84
N LEU A 321 4.22 4.69 -24.52
CA LEU A 321 3.33 3.75 -25.18
C LEU A 321 2.51 4.37 -26.33
N GLY A 322 2.78 5.62 -26.73
CA GLY A 322 2.07 6.33 -27.80
C GLY A 322 0.76 7.00 -27.38
N GLY A 323 0.41 6.94 -26.11
CA GLY A 323 -0.76 7.63 -25.55
C GLY A 323 -0.48 9.09 -25.24
N GLN A 324 -1.54 9.84 -24.89
CA GLN A 324 -1.48 11.26 -24.56
C GLN A 324 -2.11 11.53 -23.19
N ALA A 325 -1.41 12.34 -22.39
CA ALA A 325 -1.92 12.82 -21.11
C ALA A 325 -1.30 14.19 -20.77
N GLU A 326 -2.03 15.00 -20.03
CA GLU A 326 -1.58 16.26 -19.47
C GLU A 326 -2.01 16.40 -18.02
N ALA A 327 -1.28 17.16 -17.23
CA ALA A 327 -1.60 17.38 -15.83
C ALA A 327 -1.30 18.81 -15.39
N ASN A 328 -2.09 19.27 -14.44
CA ASN A 328 -1.82 20.45 -13.63
C ASN A 328 -1.65 20.04 -12.16
N ASP A 329 -1.80 20.98 -11.22
CA ASP A 329 -1.63 20.69 -9.80
C ASP A 329 -2.72 19.79 -9.21
N THR A 330 -3.93 19.81 -9.77
CA THR A 330 -5.12 19.15 -9.22
C THR A 330 -5.72 18.08 -10.10
N THR A 331 -5.40 18.06 -11.40
CA THR A 331 -6.00 17.16 -12.37
C THR A 331 -4.96 16.50 -13.27
N LEU A 332 -5.24 15.25 -13.65
CA LEU A 332 -4.56 14.50 -14.71
C LEU A 332 -5.60 14.12 -15.74
N THR A 333 -5.48 14.65 -16.95
CA THR A 333 -6.32 14.32 -18.10
C THR A 333 -5.62 13.30 -18.97
N VAL A 334 -6.27 12.18 -19.22
CA VAL A 334 -5.81 11.11 -20.11
C VAL A 334 -6.71 11.08 -21.34
N TYR A 335 -6.12 11.12 -22.51
CA TYR A 335 -6.84 11.09 -23.78
C TYR A 335 -6.96 9.66 -24.34
N GLY A 336 -8.09 9.33 -24.92
CA GLY A 336 -8.37 8.03 -25.55
C GLY A 336 -7.75 7.90 -26.94
N THR A 337 -6.41 7.87 -27.00
CA THR A 337 -5.68 7.83 -28.27
C THR A 337 -5.22 6.43 -28.68
N GLY A 338 -5.51 5.41 -27.85
CA GLY A 338 -4.96 4.07 -28.00
C GLY A 338 -3.54 3.97 -27.44
N LEU A 339 -3.01 2.76 -27.41
CA LEU A 339 -1.65 2.43 -26.96
C LEU A 339 -0.99 1.51 -27.98
N HIS A 340 0.27 1.77 -28.32
CA HIS A 340 0.96 1.07 -29.40
C HIS A 340 2.10 0.16 -28.92
N GLY A 341 2.83 0.56 -27.91
CA GLY A 341 4.01 -0.12 -27.40
C GLY A 341 5.20 0.82 -27.26
N GLY A 342 6.31 0.33 -26.74
CA GLY A 342 7.49 1.15 -26.51
C GLY A 342 8.25 0.79 -25.24
N THR A 343 9.15 1.69 -24.78
CA THR A 343 9.98 1.45 -23.59
C THR A 343 9.53 2.32 -22.43
N VAL A 344 9.11 1.69 -21.35
CA VAL A 344 8.63 2.32 -20.11
C VAL A 344 9.69 2.16 -19.01
N ASP A 345 10.09 3.25 -18.39
CA ASP A 345 10.84 3.22 -17.13
C ASP A 345 9.86 3.10 -15.97
N SER A 346 9.94 2.02 -15.18
CA SER A 346 9.09 1.81 -14.00
C SER A 346 9.29 2.87 -12.91
N ARG A 347 10.39 3.63 -12.95
CA ARG A 347 10.76 4.59 -11.90
C ARG A 347 10.80 3.94 -10.50
N ASN A 348 11.10 2.63 -10.46
CA ASN A 348 11.04 1.79 -9.26
C ASN A 348 9.65 1.82 -8.57
N ASP A 349 8.60 2.09 -9.32
CA ASP A 349 7.20 2.01 -8.86
C ASP A 349 6.53 0.77 -9.48
N HIS A 350 6.22 -0.20 -8.62
CA HIS A 350 5.62 -1.47 -9.02
C HIS A 350 4.29 -1.29 -9.76
N ARG A 351 3.54 -0.21 -9.45
CA ARG A 351 2.25 0.06 -10.10
C ARG A 351 2.43 0.53 -11.53
N ILE A 352 3.50 1.27 -11.82
CA ILE A 352 3.87 1.64 -13.19
C ILE A 352 4.30 0.41 -13.99
N ALA A 353 5.17 -0.44 -13.40
CA ALA A 353 5.61 -1.67 -14.08
C ALA A 353 4.44 -2.60 -14.41
N MET A 354 3.54 -2.86 -13.45
CA MET A 354 2.38 -3.73 -13.67
C MET A 354 1.37 -3.11 -14.64
N SER A 355 1.16 -1.79 -14.60
CA SER A 355 0.29 -1.10 -15.56
C SER A 355 0.81 -1.19 -16.98
N ALA A 356 2.13 -1.01 -17.18
CA ALA A 356 2.77 -1.17 -18.49
C ALA A 356 2.66 -2.62 -19.01
N ALA A 357 2.78 -3.61 -18.12
CA ALA A 357 2.59 -5.01 -18.49
C ALA A 357 1.16 -5.30 -18.97
N ILE A 358 0.16 -4.73 -18.29
CA ILE A 358 -1.25 -4.90 -18.72
C ILE A 358 -1.52 -4.10 -20.00
N ALA A 359 -0.91 -2.93 -20.20
CA ALA A 359 -1.03 -2.18 -21.45
C ALA A 359 -0.63 -3.02 -22.67
N ALA A 360 0.37 -3.92 -22.55
CA ALA A 360 0.79 -4.82 -23.60
C ALA A 360 -0.35 -5.73 -24.11
N THR A 361 -1.42 -5.95 -23.35
CA THR A 361 -2.58 -6.75 -23.81
C THR A 361 -3.39 -6.06 -24.90
N VAL A 362 -3.19 -4.76 -25.13
CA VAL A 362 -3.89 -3.94 -26.13
C VAL A 362 -2.96 -3.21 -27.07
N CYS A 363 -1.65 -3.27 -26.88
CA CYS A 363 -0.66 -2.72 -27.79
C CYS A 363 -0.54 -3.57 -29.06
N ASP A 364 -0.06 -2.97 -30.14
CA ASP A 364 0.26 -3.63 -31.43
C ASP A 364 1.76 -3.95 -31.55
N SER A 365 2.59 -3.38 -30.72
CA SER A 365 4.05 -3.51 -30.71
C SER A 365 4.55 -3.85 -29.29
N PRO A 366 5.74 -4.47 -29.15
CA PRO A 366 6.26 -4.90 -27.85
C PRO A 366 6.39 -3.77 -26.83
N VAL A 367 6.20 -4.13 -25.55
CA VAL A 367 6.37 -3.23 -24.40
C VAL A 367 7.58 -3.66 -23.59
N THR A 368 8.62 -2.81 -23.59
CA THR A 368 9.80 -3.01 -22.75
C THR A 368 9.64 -2.27 -21.44
N ILE A 369 9.86 -2.94 -20.31
CA ILE A 369 9.76 -2.37 -18.97
C ILE A 369 11.14 -2.40 -18.32
N LEU A 370 11.70 -1.21 -18.06
CA LEU A 370 12.96 -1.07 -17.32
C LEU A 370 12.69 -1.13 -15.82
N GLY A 371 13.51 -1.88 -15.08
CA GLY A 371 13.39 -2.00 -13.63
C GLY A 371 12.17 -2.82 -13.18
N ALA A 372 11.73 -3.81 -13.94
CA ALA A 372 10.53 -4.60 -13.69
C ALA A 372 10.56 -5.39 -12.36
N GLN A 373 11.74 -5.61 -11.73
CA GLN A 373 11.87 -6.26 -10.42
C GLN A 373 11.20 -5.48 -9.29
N CYS A 374 10.83 -4.22 -9.49
CA CYS A 374 10.13 -3.43 -8.48
C CYS A 374 8.76 -4.02 -8.09
N VAL A 375 8.17 -4.91 -8.92
CA VAL A 375 6.93 -5.61 -8.59
C VAL A 375 7.04 -6.48 -7.32
N GLU A 376 8.24 -6.93 -6.95
CA GLU A 376 8.49 -7.71 -5.74
C GLU A 376 8.09 -6.98 -4.45
N LYS A 377 7.96 -5.67 -4.51
CA LYS A 377 7.50 -4.84 -3.40
C LYS A 377 6.09 -5.19 -2.93
N SER A 378 5.19 -5.51 -3.85
CA SER A 378 3.78 -5.78 -3.54
C SER A 378 3.21 -7.05 -4.17
N TYR A 379 3.77 -7.51 -5.31
CA TYR A 379 3.30 -8.67 -6.04
C TYR A 379 4.47 -9.46 -6.65
N PRO A 380 5.26 -10.20 -5.84
CA PRO A 380 6.45 -10.91 -6.31
C PRO A 380 6.20 -11.88 -7.47
N LYS A 381 5.03 -12.52 -7.48
CA LYS A 381 4.62 -13.50 -8.51
C LYS A 381 3.93 -12.87 -9.73
N PHE A 382 3.88 -11.54 -9.85
CA PHE A 382 3.11 -10.90 -10.92
C PHE A 382 3.44 -11.43 -12.31
N PHE A 383 4.71 -11.55 -12.66
CA PHE A 383 5.11 -12.06 -13.99
C PHE A 383 4.92 -13.56 -14.12
N THR A 384 5.00 -14.34 -13.05
CA THR A 384 4.64 -15.76 -13.04
C THR A 384 3.15 -15.93 -13.34
N ASP A 385 2.30 -15.17 -12.68
CA ASP A 385 0.86 -15.17 -12.86
C ASP A 385 0.48 -14.64 -14.24
N TYR A 386 1.16 -13.59 -14.72
CA TYR A 386 1.00 -13.07 -16.07
C TYR A 386 1.26 -14.16 -17.14
N THR A 387 2.34 -14.95 -16.97
CA THR A 387 2.65 -16.05 -17.90
C THR A 387 1.71 -17.23 -17.75
N SER A 388 1.24 -17.54 -16.54
CA SER A 388 0.23 -18.60 -16.33
C SER A 388 -1.07 -18.33 -17.08
N LEU A 389 -1.39 -17.05 -17.30
CA LEU A 389 -2.52 -16.58 -18.10
C LEU A 389 -2.20 -16.49 -19.60
N GLY A 390 -1.05 -17.04 -20.04
CA GLY A 390 -0.63 -17.09 -21.44
C GLY A 390 0.12 -15.85 -21.92
N GLY A 391 0.42 -14.90 -21.06
CA GLY A 391 1.30 -13.78 -21.38
C GLY A 391 2.73 -14.24 -21.70
N GLN A 392 3.46 -13.48 -22.46
CA GLN A 392 4.83 -13.81 -22.89
C GLN A 392 5.75 -12.62 -22.70
N TYR A 393 6.91 -12.86 -22.12
CA TYR A 393 7.97 -11.86 -22.02
C TYR A 393 9.36 -12.50 -22.10
N GLU A 394 10.32 -11.71 -22.55
CA GLU A 394 11.75 -12.02 -22.49
C GLU A 394 12.40 -11.15 -21.44
N GLN A 395 13.32 -11.74 -20.68
CA GLN A 395 14.07 -11.04 -19.65
C GLN A 395 15.45 -10.67 -20.17
N TYR A 396 15.85 -9.42 -19.96
CA TYR A 396 17.19 -8.93 -20.25
C TYR A 396 17.91 -8.64 -18.92
N LEU A 397 19.07 -9.28 -18.73
CA LEU A 397 20.00 -8.92 -17.66
C LEU A 397 20.94 -7.86 -18.22
N ARG A 398 20.88 -6.65 -17.67
CA ARG A 398 21.91 -5.64 -17.90
C ARG A 398 23.05 -5.81 -16.91
#